data_817e854e582be17a711467e4d0be020b
#
_entry.id   817e854e582be17a711467e4d0be020b
#
_cell.length_a   1.000
_cell.length_b   1.000
_cell.length_c   1.000
_cell.angle_alpha   90.00
_cell.angle_beta   90.00
_cell.angle_gamma   90.00
#
_symmetry.space_group_name_H-M   'P 1'
#
loop_
_entity.id
_entity.type
_entity.pdbx_description
1 polymer ?
#
loop_
_entity_poly.entity_id
_entity_poly.type
_entity_poly.pdbx_seq_one_letter_code
_entity_poly.pdbx_strand_id
1 'polypeptide(L)'
;MEMLGRVRRMYFRDNLNRSEIARRTGLSRNTVKKWLKAEGQVTPAYQRSEVPRKLAPFEPWLIQALKADAQRPKKERRTGHALFVELKAQGYPGGFTAMGNFIREWRLQQGSGGALRAFVPLRFEMGEAFQFDWSSEGITIAGVWRKVELSHLKLCASRGFMLSAYPSQGHEMLFDAHTRAFTALGGIPRRGIYDNMKTAVDRVKKGKGRVVNARFSAMCSHYLFDPDFCNVASGWEKGVVEKNVQDSRRRIWLEATKLRFGSFDELNAWLRERCKALWHEIRHPEFDLTIGMRWGKIGRAHV
;
A
#
# COMPACT_ATOMS: atom_id res chain seq x y z
N MET A 1 -26.15 13.52 27.55
CA MET A 1 -27.51 13.11 28.02
C MET A 1 -27.64 13.20 29.53
N GLU A 2 -26.66 12.76 30.30
CA GLU A 2 -26.69 12.69 31.78
C GLU A 2 -26.83 14.07 32.44
N MET A 3 -26.13 15.09 31.97
CA MET A 3 -26.16 16.46 32.54
C MET A 3 -27.52 17.15 32.39
N LEU A 4 -28.20 16.99 31.24
CA LEU A 4 -29.53 17.53 31.00
C LEU A 4 -30.57 16.92 31.97
N GLY A 5 -30.51 15.60 32.13
CA GLY A 5 -31.35 14.88 33.11
C GLY A 5 -31.07 15.33 34.55
N ARG A 6 -29.80 15.60 34.91
CA ARG A 6 -29.43 16.14 36.21
C ARG A 6 -29.99 17.52 36.46
N VAL A 7 -29.92 18.45 35.50
CA VAL A 7 -30.49 19.80 35.60
C VAL A 7 -32.01 19.75 35.78
N ARG A 8 -32.71 18.88 35.03
CA ARG A 8 -34.17 18.71 35.14
C ARG A 8 -34.58 18.15 36.50
N ARG A 9 -33.85 17.12 37.01
CA ARG A 9 -34.12 16.59 38.37
C ARG A 9 -33.93 17.66 39.43
N MET A 10 -32.85 18.42 39.40
CA MET A 10 -32.58 19.53 40.33
C MET A 10 -33.67 20.60 40.31
N TYR A 11 -34.28 20.90 39.17
CA TYR A 11 -35.31 21.89 39.06
C TYR A 11 -36.72 21.36 39.46
N PHE A 12 -37.15 20.24 38.84
CA PHE A 12 -38.52 19.76 38.96
C PHE A 12 -38.74 18.84 40.18
N ARG A 13 -37.70 18.13 40.64
CA ARG A 13 -37.79 17.23 41.76
C ARG A 13 -37.26 17.86 43.04
N ASP A 14 -36.10 18.50 42.97
CA ASP A 14 -35.40 19.02 44.14
C ASP A 14 -35.74 20.52 44.40
N ASN A 15 -36.59 21.12 43.58
CA ASN A 15 -37.10 22.50 43.65
C ASN A 15 -36.01 23.59 43.76
N LEU A 16 -34.84 23.33 43.17
CA LEU A 16 -33.73 24.28 43.18
C LEU A 16 -33.97 25.42 42.15
N ASN A 17 -33.62 26.65 42.56
CA ASN A 17 -33.67 27.77 41.63
C ASN A 17 -32.54 27.69 40.56
N ARG A 18 -32.76 28.40 39.43
CA ARG A 18 -31.84 28.38 38.28
C ARG A 18 -30.42 28.84 38.62
N SER A 19 -30.28 29.77 39.58
CA SER A 19 -28.96 30.28 39.99
C SER A 19 -28.21 29.22 40.76
N GLU A 20 -28.86 28.49 41.66
CA GLU A 20 -28.29 27.42 42.42
C GLU A 20 -27.90 26.20 41.56
N ILE A 21 -28.77 25.87 40.54
CA ILE A 21 -28.45 24.84 39.56
C ILE A 21 -27.23 25.24 38.74
N ALA A 22 -27.15 26.50 38.29
CA ALA A 22 -25.99 27.00 37.55
C ALA A 22 -24.70 26.89 38.38
N ARG A 23 -24.75 27.25 39.66
CA ARG A 23 -23.63 27.15 40.58
C ARG A 23 -23.17 25.70 40.79
N ARG A 24 -24.09 24.74 40.99
CA ARG A 24 -23.81 23.32 41.21
C ARG A 24 -23.34 22.56 39.98
N THR A 25 -23.77 23.03 38.80
CA THR A 25 -23.43 22.32 37.53
C THR A 25 -22.32 22.98 36.73
N GLY A 26 -21.89 24.21 37.11
CA GLY A 26 -20.93 24.98 36.33
C GLY A 26 -21.48 25.53 35.01
N LEU A 27 -22.78 25.38 34.75
CA LEU A 27 -23.46 25.87 33.54
C LEU A 27 -23.87 27.34 33.69
N SER A 28 -23.93 28.07 32.55
CA SER A 28 -24.50 29.41 32.57
C SER A 28 -26.01 29.37 32.88
N ARG A 29 -26.55 30.41 33.59
CA ARG A 29 -27.99 30.53 33.86
C ARG A 29 -28.82 30.49 32.58
N ASN A 30 -28.30 31.01 31.48
CA ASN A 30 -28.98 30.99 30.19
C ASN A 30 -29.04 29.56 29.63
N THR A 31 -27.99 28.74 29.77
CA THR A 31 -28.00 27.34 29.39
C THR A 31 -29.01 26.55 30.20
N VAL A 32 -29.06 26.75 31.55
CA VAL A 32 -30.05 26.12 32.41
C VAL A 32 -31.46 26.51 32.00
N LYS A 33 -31.73 27.80 31.75
CA LYS A 33 -33.03 28.30 31.30
C LYS A 33 -33.44 27.68 29.96
N LYS A 34 -32.51 27.58 29.00
CA LYS A 34 -32.74 26.97 27.67
C LYS A 34 -33.10 25.49 27.80
N TRP A 35 -32.41 24.75 28.64
CA TRP A 35 -32.64 23.31 28.84
C TRP A 35 -33.93 22.99 29.59
N LEU A 36 -34.36 23.87 30.49
CA LEU A 36 -35.63 23.73 31.21
C LEU A 36 -36.85 24.07 30.35
N LYS A 37 -36.74 25.03 29.38
CA LYS A 37 -37.80 25.41 28.46
C LYS A 37 -38.02 24.44 27.29
N ALA A 38 -37.02 23.57 26.99
CA ALA A 38 -37.11 22.69 25.86
C ALA A 38 -38.09 21.55 26.12
N GLU A 39 -39.17 21.49 25.38
CA GLU A 39 -40.10 20.38 25.30
C GLU A 39 -39.48 19.29 24.39
N GLY A 40 -39.06 18.14 24.95
CA GLY A 40 -38.47 17.02 24.21
C GLY A 40 -36.98 16.78 24.50
N GLN A 41 -36.40 15.77 23.84
CA GLN A 41 -34.99 15.45 23.93
C GLN A 41 -34.14 16.47 23.19
N VAL A 42 -33.62 17.48 23.85
CA VAL A 42 -32.68 18.43 23.30
C VAL A 42 -31.26 17.84 23.47
N THR A 43 -30.74 17.24 22.44
CA THR A 43 -29.32 17.03 22.34
C THR A 43 -28.63 18.37 22.05
N PRO A 44 -27.68 18.84 22.87
CA PRO A 44 -26.91 20.04 22.55
C PRO A 44 -26.10 19.79 21.27
N ALA A 45 -26.62 20.23 20.13
CA ALA A 45 -25.91 20.21 18.87
C ALA A 45 -25.30 21.60 18.63
N TYR A 46 -23.97 21.63 18.47
CA TYR A 46 -23.31 22.85 18.01
C TYR A 46 -23.62 23.03 16.52
N GLN A 47 -24.50 23.98 16.23
CA GLN A 47 -24.75 24.41 14.84
C GLN A 47 -23.62 25.34 14.42
N ARG A 48 -22.70 24.80 13.64
CA ARG A 48 -21.68 25.60 12.99
C ARG A 48 -22.33 26.42 11.89
N SER A 49 -22.14 27.75 11.89
CA SER A 49 -22.54 28.58 10.76
C SER A 49 -21.92 28.06 9.47
N GLU A 50 -22.69 27.92 8.41
CA GLU A 50 -22.18 27.52 7.10
C GLU A 50 -21.26 28.62 6.59
N VAL A 51 -19.95 28.32 6.64
CA VAL A 51 -18.93 29.17 6.00
C VAL A 51 -18.93 28.82 4.51
N PRO A 52 -19.06 29.79 3.60
CA PRO A 52 -19.02 29.55 2.16
C PRO A 52 -17.76 28.74 1.79
N ARG A 53 -17.96 27.61 1.15
CA ARG A 53 -16.84 26.74 0.75
C ARG A 53 -16.02 27.47 -0.33
N LYS A 54 -14.72 27.67 -0.08
CA LYS A 54 -13.80 28.31 -1.06
C LYS A 54 -13.79 27.62 -2.42
N LEU A 55 -14.21 26.36 -2.49
CA LEU A 55 -14.27 25.57 -3.71
C LEU A 55 -15.57 25.81 -4.51
N ALA A 56 -16.67 26.23 -3.86
CA ALA A 56 -17.98 26.33 -4.48
C ALA A 56 -18.00 27.07 -5.84
N PRO A 57 -17.33 28.20 -6.02
CA PRO A 57 -17.31 28.91 -7.32
C PRO A 57 -16.62 28.10 -8.43
N PHE A 58 -15.77 27.15 -8.10
CA PHE A 58 -14.95 26.36 -9.01
C PHE A 58 -15.51 24.93 -9.25
N GLU A 59 -16.50 24.51 -8.49
CA GLU A 59 -17.12 23.18 -8.61
C GLU A 59 -17.68 22.89 -10.01
N PRO A 60 -18.38 23.81 -10.71
CA PRO A 60 -18.89 23.54 -12.05
C PRO A 60 -17.77 23.21 -13.05
N TRP A 61 -16.69 23.97 -13.05
CA TRP A 61 -15.53 23.71 -13.89
C TRP A 61 -14.89 22.36 -13.56
N LEU A 62 -14.71 22.07 -12.29
CA LEU A 62 -14.10 20.82 -11.83
C LEU A 62 -14.94 19.60 -12.23
N ILE A 63 -16.26 19.69 -12.13
CA ILE A 63 -17.21 18.65 -12.58
C ILE A 63 -17.07 18.42 -14.11
N GLN A 64 -17.02 19.49 -14.89
CA GLN A 64 -16.85 19.39 -16.33
C GLN A 64 -15.50 18.74 -16.68
N ALA A 65 -14.44 19.13 -16.04
CA ALA A 65 -13.10 18.56 -16.20
C ALA A 65 -13.07 17.06 -15.88
N LEU A 66 -13.72 16.65 -14.78
CA LEU A 66 -13.81 15.24 -14.36
C LEU A 66 -14.67 14.40 -15.33
N LYS A 67 -15.78 14.95 -15.86
CA LYS A 67 -16.60 14.30 -16.88
C LYS A 67 -15.81 14.07 -18.17
N ALA A 68 -15.07 15.07 -18.63
CA ALA A 68 -14.22 14.96 -19.81
C ALA A 68 -13.11 13.89 -19.62
N ASP A 69 -12.49 13.87 -18.45
CA ASP A 69 -11.47 12.87 -18.13
C ASP A 69 -12.04 11.45 -18.01
N ALA A 70 -13.30 11.31 -17.55
CA ALA A 70 -13.94 10.00 -17.44
C ALA A 70 -14.09 9.31 -18.79
N GLN A 71 -14.23 10.07 -19.88
CA GLN A 71 -14.34 9.55 -21.25
C GLN A 71 -12.98 9.18 -21.89
N ARG A 72 -11.86 9.63 -21.29
CA ARG A 72 -10.51 9.35 -21.81
C ARG A 72 -9.99 8.01 -21.32
N PRO A 73 -9.07 7.35 -22.05
CA PRO A 73 -8.31 6.21 -21.56
C PRO A 73 -7.60 6.55 -20.23
N LYS A 74 -7.48 5.58 -19.33
CA LYS A 74 -6.92 5.79 -17.98
C LYS A 74 -5.54 6.47 -17.98
N LYS A 75 -4.71 6.19 -18.99
CA LYS A 75 -3.35 6.76 -19.15
C LYS A 75 -3.36 8.26 -19.52
N GLU A 76 -4.44 8.77 -20.09
CA GLU A 76 -4.59 10.14 -20.58
C GLU A 76 -5.40 11.03 -19.63
N ARG A 77 -5.90 10.46 -18.52
CA ARG A 77 -6.66 11.21 -17.50
C ARG A 77 -5.73 12.07 -16.70
N ARG A 78 -6.13 13.32 -16.48
CA ARG A 78 -5.40 14.23 -15.59
C ARG A 78 -5.34 13.67 -14.17
N THR A 79 -4.20 13.83 -13.53
CA THR A 79 -4.06 13.51 -12.11
C THR A 79 -4.77 14.57 -11.26
N GLY A 80 -5.09 14.24 -10.01
CA GLY A 80 -5.64 15.24 -9.07
C GLY A 80 -4.71 16.45 -8.90
N HIS A 81 -3.40 16.23 -8.99
CA HIS A 81 -2.43 17.33 -8.93
C HIS A 81 -2.47 18.25 -10.17
N ALA A 82 -2.60 17.66 -11.37
CA ALA A 82 -2.75 18.43 -12.60
C ALA A 82 -4.03 19.30 -12.56
N LEU A 83 -5.16 18.73 -12.14
CA LEU A 83 -6.40 19.48 -11.94
C LEU A 83 -6.25 20.60 -10.89
N PHE A 84 -5.47 20.38 -9.85
CA PHE A 84 -5.20 21.39 -8.83
C PHE A 84 -4.37 22.55 -9.38
N VAL A 85 -3.36 22.27 -10.19
CA VAL A 85 -2.54 23.31 -10.84
C VAL A 85 -3.41 24.18 -11.79
N GLU A 86 -4.26 23.53 -12.60
CA GLU A 86 -5.21 24.24 -13.48
C GLU A 86 -6.20 25.10 -12.67
N LEU A 87 -6.71 24.57 -11.55
CA LEU A 87 -7.64 25.28 -10.68
C LEU A 87 -6.96 26.49 -10.00
N LYS A 88 -5.70 26.34 -9.60
CA LYS A 88 -4.89 27.44 -9.06
C LYS A 88 -4.66 28.56 -10.07
N ALA A 89 -4.43 28.22 -11.33
CA ALA A 89 -4.29 29.17 -12.42
C ALA A 89 -5.59 30.00 -12.65
N GLN A 90 -6.76 29.42 -12.27
CA GLN A 90 -8.05 30.13 -12.30
C GLN A 90 -8.35 30.94 -11.02
N GLY A 91 -7.38 31.05 -10.10
CA GLY A 91 -7.53 31.87 -8.90
C GLY A 91 -8.10 31.13 -7.67
N TYR A 92 -8.12 29.79 -7.66
CA TYR A 92 -8.60 29.05 -6.48
C TYR A 92 -7.74 29.29 -5.24
N PRO A 93 -8.26 29.89 -4.16
CA PRO A 93 -7.47 30.26 -2.98
C PRO A 93 -7.30 29.09 -1.97
N GLY A 94 -8.00 27.95 -2.19
CA GLY A 94 -8.01 26.81 -1.27
C GLY A 94 -6.82 25.87 -1.43
N GLY A 95 -6.75 24.87 -0.54
CA GLY A 95 -5.73 23.82 -0.55
C GLY A 95 -6.15 22.58 -1.35
N PHE A 96 -5.17 21.71 -1.66
CA PHE A 96 -5.37 20.45 -2.38
C PHE A 96 -6.35 19.51 -1.69
N THR A 97 -6.34 19.44 -0.35
CA THR A 97 -7.16 18.51 0.44
C THR A 97 -8.67 18.72 0.21
N ALA A 98 -9.12 19.98 0.16
CA ALA A 98 -10.53 20.29 -0.06
C ALA A 98 -10.99 19.84 -1.45
N MET A 99 -10.21 20.13 -2.48
CA MET A 99 -10.47 19.67 -3.84
C MET A 99 -10.39 18.14 -3.95
N GLY A 100 -9.41 17.51 -3.32
CA GLY A 100 -9.24 16.04 -3.33
C GLY A 100 -10.42 15.31 -2.69
N ASN A 101 -10.99 15.87 -1.60
CA ASN A 101 -12.21 15.35 -0.97
C ASN A 101 -13.41 15.47 -1.91
N PHE A 102 -13.58 16.63 -2.55
CA PHE A 102 -14.62 16.83 -3.54
C PHE A 102 -14.54 15.84 -4.71
N ILE A 103 -13.35 15.63 -5.29
CA ILE A 103 -13.14 14.66 -6.37
C ILE A 103 -13.51 13.24 -5.91
N ARG A 104 -13.18 12.88 -4.67
CA ARG A 104 -13.51 11.56 -4.11
C ARG A 104 -15.02 11.40 -3.98
N GLU A 105 -15.71 12.37 -3.39
CA GLU A 105 -17.16 12.36 -3.22
C GLU A 105 -17.89 12.32 -4.57
N TRP A 106 -17.45 13.15 -5.53
CA TRP A 106 -18.02 13.15 -6.87
C TRP A 106 -17.88 11.79 -7.56
N ARG A 107 -16.70 11.14 -7.47
CA ARG A 107 -16.50 9.81 -8.04
C ARG A 107 -17.38 8.74 -7.39
N LEU A 108 -17.63 8.83 -6.10
CA LEU A 108 -18.54 7.94 -5.38
C LEU A 108 -19.99 8.12 -5.88
N GLN A 109 -20.45 9.35 -6.06
CA GLN A 109 -21.80 9.66 -6.52
C GLN A 109 -22.06 9.24 -7.98
N GLN A 110 -21.04 9.29 -8.85
CA GLN A 110 -21.17 8.88 -10.26
C GLN A 110 -21.21 7.37 -10.46
N GLY A 111 -21.29 6.56 -9.41
CA GLY A 111 -21.25 5.11 -9.52
C GLY A 111 -19.92 4.57 -10.07
N SER A 112 -18.95 5.48 -10.34
CA SER A 112 -17.55 5.14 -10.66
C SER A 112 -16.79 4.65 -9.44
N GLY A 113 -17.44 4.61 -8.28
CA GLY A 113 -17.04 3.75 -7.19
C GLY A 113 -17.19 2.32 -7.70
N GLY A 114 -16.17 1.83 -8.39
CA GLY A 114 -16.03 0.40 -8.57
C GLY A 114 -16.35 -0.20 -7.22
N ALA A 115 -17.27 -1.20 -7.20
CA ALA A 115 -17.69 -1.88 -5.99
C ALA A 115 -16.55 -1.84 -5.01
N LEU A 116 -16.78 -1.38 -3.79
CA LEU A 116 -15.79 -1.42 -2.72
C LEU A 116 -15.23 -2.84 -2.78
N ARG A 117 -14.12 -3.01 -3.53
CA ARG A 117 -13.45 -4.29 -3.59
C ARG A 117 -12.97 -4.45 -2.18
N ALA A 118 -13.70 -5.26 -1.41
CA ALA A 118 -13.27 -5.65 -0.09
C ALA A 118 -11.84 -6.17 -0.28
N PHE A 119 -10.86 -5.39 0.13
CA PHE A 119 -9.48 -5.82 0.14
C PHE A 119 -9.39 -6.83 1.27
N VAL A 120 -9.49 -8.09 0.92
CA VAL A 120 -9.18 -9.17 1.85
C VAL A 120 -7.66 -9.27 1.91
N PRO A 121 -7.02 -8.92 3.03
CA PRO A 121 -5.57 -9.06 3.15
C PRO A 121 -5.19 -10.51 2.92
N LEU A 122 -4.31 -10.77 1.96
CA LEU A 122 -3.76 -12.11 1.75
C LEU A 122 -2.90 -12.46 2.98
N ARG A 123 -3.33 -13.44 3.73
CA ARG A 123 -2.57 -14.02 4.84
C ARG A 123 -1.88 -15.28 4.34
N PHE A 124 -0.62 -15.42 4.69
CA PHE A 124 0.20 -16.56 4.33
C PHE A 124 0.78 -17.19 5.59
N GLU A 125 0.82 -18.50 5.61
CA GLU A 125 1.55 -19.26 6.63
C GLU A 125 3.05 -19.20 6.37
N MET A 126 3.84 -19.48 7.41
CA MET A 126 5.29 -19.55 7.26
C MET A 126 5.68 -20.72 6.35
N GLY A 127 6.59 -20.44 5.41
CA GLY A 127 6.98 -21.42 4.39
C GLY A 127 5.91 -21.71 3.33
N GLU A 128 4.77 -21.01 3.33
CA GLU A 128 3.73 -21.23 2.33
C GLU A 128 4.12 -20.71 0.96
N ALA A 129 4.50 -19.42 0.85
CA ALA A 129 4.70 -18.82 -0.45
C ALA A 129 5.80 -17.76 -0.49
N PHE A 130 6.38 -17.59 -1.66
CA PHE A 130 7.19 -16.44 -2.04
C PHE A 130 6.62 -15.77 -3.29
N GLN A 131 6.96 -14.51 -3.50
CA GLN A 131 6.69 -13.77 -4.73
C GLN A 131 8.01 -13.42 -5.41
N PHE A 132 8.01 -13.53 -6.74
CA PHE A 132 9.17 -13.23 -7.58
C PHE A 132 8.84 -12.14 -8.61
N ASP A 133 9.79 -11.23 -8.84
CA ASP A 133 9.69 -10.18 -9.86
C ASP A 133 11.05 -9.77 -10.40
N TRP A 134 11.06 -9.16 -11.58
CA TRP A 134 12.20 -8.49 -12.17
C TRP A 134 12.05 -6.98 -12.15
N SER A 135 13.14 -6.26 -11.98
CA SER A 135 13.22 -4.83 -12.29
C SER A 135 14.49 -4.52 -13.05
N SER A 136 14.44 -3.47 -13.89
CA SER A 136 15.62 -2.99 -14.61
C SER A 136 16.18 -1.75 -13.92
N GLU A 137 17.48 -1.75 -13.67
CA GLU A 137 18.18 -0.69 -12.97
C GLU A 137 19.49 -0.34 -13.72
N GLY A 138 20.06 0.85 -13.43
CA GLY A 138 21.34 1.28 -14.00
C GLY A 138 22.44 1.30 -12.94
N ILE A 139 23.62 0.76 -13.24
CA ILE A 139 24.79 0.77 -12.34
C ILE A 139 26.10 0.71 -13.14
N THR A 140 27.19 1.20 -12.52
CA THR A 140 28.52 1.10 -13.09
C THR A 140 29.24 -0.14 -12.55
N ILE A 141 29.66 -1.06 -13.44
CA ILE A 141 30.43 -2.26 -13.12
C ILE A 141 31.72 -2.22 -13.94
N ALA A 142 32.87 -2.43 -13.30
CA ALA A 142 34.22 -2.34 -13.91
C ALA A 142 34.42 -1.01 -14.70
N GLY A 143 33.90 0.09 -14.15
CA GLY A 143 33.99 1.42 -14.78
C GLY A 143 33.02 1.66 -15.95
N VAL A 144 32.20 0.68 -16.35
CA VAL A 144 31.25 0.80 -17.46
C VAL A 144 29.83 0.86 -16.90
N TRP A 145 29.08 1.89 -17.31
CA TRP A 145 27.64 1.94 -16.98
C TRP A 145 26.88 0.85 -17.74
N ARG A 146 26.06 0.12 -17.02
CA ARG A 146 25.25 -0.98 -17.58
C ARG A 146 23.83 -0.90 -17.08
N LYS A 147 22.88 -1.23 -17.96
CA LYS A 147 21.54 -1.62 -17.55
C LYS A 147 21.62 -3.07 -17.09
N VAL A 148 21.14 -3.32 -15.87
CA VAL A 148 21.12 -4.66 -15.27
C VAL A 148 19.70 -5.05 -14.92
N GLU A 149 19.43 -6.34 -14.90
CA GLU A 149 18.15 -6.91 -14.47
C GLU A 149 18.31 -7.39 -13.04
N LEU A 150 17.46 -6.87 -12.16
CA LEU A 150 17.49 -7.16 -10.73
C LEU A 150 16.34 -8.09 -10.37
N SER A 151 16.67 -9.29 -9.87
CA SER A 151 15.68 -10.22 -9.36
C SER A 151 15.26 -9.84 -7.95
N HIS A 152 13.96 -9.95 -7.67
CA HIS A 152 13.37 -9.74 -6.36
C HIS A 152 12.63 -11.01 -5.95
N LEU A 153 13.12 -11.71 -4.94
CA LEU A 153 12.41 -12.82 -4.32
C LEU A 153 12.03 -12.40 -2.89
N LYS A 154 10.75 -12.48 -2.54
CA LYS A 154 10.24 -12.08 -1.23
C LYS A 154 9.30 -13.10 -0.65
N LEU A 155 9.55 -13.52 0.59
CA LEU A 155 8.67 -14.39 1.36
C LEU A 155 7.38 -13.66 1.74
N CYS A 156 6.24 -14.31 1.53
CA CYS A 156 4.94 -13.69 1.78
C CYS A 156 4.62 -13.52 3.27
N ALA A 157 5.02 -14.47 4.10
CA ALA A 157 4.71 -14.44 5.54
C ALA A 157 5.73 -13.65 6.36
N SER A 158 7.02 -14.01 6.29
CA SER A 158 8.09 -13.36 7.08
C SER A 158 8.53 -12.01 6.52
N ARG A 159 8.21 -11.72 5.25
CA ARG A 159 8.67 -10.55 4.50
C ARG A 159 10.18 -10.54 4.22
N GLY A 160 10.92 -11.61 4.54
CA GLY A 160 12.31 -11.80 4.15
C GLY A 160 12.46 -11.70 2.62
N PHE A 161 13.50 -11.06 2.16
CA PHE A 161 13.71 -10.85 0.72
C PHE A 161 15.16 -10.97 0.33
N MET A 162 15.40 -11.29 -0.95
CA MET A 162 16.72 -11.35 -1.54
C MET A 162 16.72 -10.69 -2.92
N LEU A 163 17.80 -9.98 -3.21
CA LEU A 163 18.06 -9.34 -4.50
C LEU A 163 19.31 -9.94 -5.13
N SER A 164 19.28 -10.11 -6.46
CA SER A 164 20.47 -10.46 -7.23
C SER A 164 20.44 -9.77 -8.60
N ALA A 165 21.59 -9.30 -9.07
CA ALA A 165 21.73 -8.54 -10.31
C ALA A 165 22.30 -9.41 -11.42
N TYR A 166 21.80 -9.23 -12.65
CA TYR A 166 22.14 -10.02 -13.83
C TYR A 166 22.21 -9.15 -15.08
N PRO A 167 22.93 -9.62 -16.13
CA PRO A 167 22.94 -8.93 -17.42
C PRO A 167 21.63 -9.09 -18.23
N SER A 168 20.81 -10.09 -17.92
CA SER A 168 19.56 -10.37 -18.62
C SER A 168 18.56 -11.13 -17.74
N GLN A 169 17.34 -11.36 -18.24
CA GLN A 169 16.28 -12.17 -17.60
C GLN A 169 16.22 -13.61 -18.18
N GLY A 170 17.35 -14.16 -18.67
CA GLY A 170 17.39 -15.52 -19.21
C GLY A 170 17.06 -16.60 -18.18
N HIS A 171 16.84 -17.85 -18.66
CA HIS A 171 16.53 -18.98 -17.79
C HIS A 171 17.65 -19.28 -16.80
N GLU A 172 18.91 -19.22 -17.24
CA GLU A 172 20.07 -19.43 -16.38
C GLU A 172 20.14 -18.43 -15.24
N MET A 173 19.84 -17.15 -15.53
CA MET A 173 19.79 -16.07 -14.53
C MET A 173 18.62 -16.26 -13.58
N LEU A 174 17.48 -16.70 -14.09
CA LEU A 174 16.31 -17.01 -13.27
C LEU A 174 16.63 -18.17 -12.30
N PHE A 175 17.27 -19.22 -12.76
CA PHE A 175 17.62 -20.37 -11.93
C PHE A 175 18.66 -20.01 -10.85
N ASP A 176 19.72 -19.28 -11.23
CA ASP A 176 20.69 -18.78 -10.28
C ASP A 176 20.08 -17.84 -9.24
N ALA A 177 19.15 -16.98 -9.64
CA ALA A 177 18.43 -16.09 -8.73
C ALA A 177 17.65 -16.87 -7.65
N HIS A 178 17.00 -17.97 -8.04
CA HIS A 178 16.29 -18.84 -7.10
C HIS A 178 17.27 -19.58 -6.18
N THR A 179 18.35 -20.14 -6.74
CA THR A 179 19.40 -20.83 -5.97
C THR A 179 20.00 -19.89 -4.90
N ARG A 180 20.43 -18.69 -5.30
CA ARG A 180 20.99 -17.68 -4.38
C ARG A 180 19.98 -17.27 -3.29
N ALA A 181 18.73 -17.05 -3.68
CA ALA A 181 17.69 -16.64 -2.75
C ALA A 181 17.34 -17.75 -1.75
N PHE A 182 17.11 -18.99 -2.20
CA PHE A 182 16.80 -20.11 -1.33
C PHE A 182 17.94 -20.45 -0.38
N THR A 183 19.19 -20.42 -0.87
CA THR A 183 20.38 -20.58 -0.03
C THR A 183 20.48 -19.49 1.04
N ALA A 184 20.26 -18.23 0.69
CA ALA A 184 20.34 -17.12 1.64
C ALA A 184 19.20 -17.13 2.65
N LEU A 185 17.99 -17.54 2.23
CA LEU A 185 16.81 -17.69 3.06
C LEU A 185 16.80 -18.98 3.88
N GLY A 186 17.67 -19.95 3.56
CA GLY A 186 17.83 -21.22 4.28
C GLY A 186 16.64 -22.17 4.10
N GLY A 187 15.90 -22.08 2.99
CA GLY A 187 14.78 -22.97 2.70
C GLY A 187 13.97 -22.56 1.48
N ILE A 188 13.07 -23.45 1.07
CA ILE A 188 12.24 -23.31 -0.13
C ILE A 188 10.76 -23.34 0.31
N PRO A 189 9.96 -22.26 0.07
CA PRO A 189 8.53 -22.29 0.32
C PRO A 189 7.80 -23.21 -0.65
N ARG A 190 6.63 -23.70 -0.24
CA ARG A 190 5.83 -24.65 -1.02
C ARG A 190 5.33 -24.10 -2.36
N ARG A 191 5.20 -22.78 -2.50
CA ARG A 191 4.57 -22.13 -3.66
C ARG A 191 5.31 -20.87 -4.08
N GLY A 192 5.58 -20.74 -5.38
CA GLY A 192 6.15 -19.53 -5.98
C GLY A 192 5.10 -18.76 -6.78
N ILE A 193 4.88 -17.48 -6.46
CA ILE A 193 3.92 -16.60 -7.14
C ILE A 193 4.67 -15.73 -8.14
N TYR A 194 4.29 -15.85 -9.41
CA TYR A 194 4.95 -15.21 -10.55
C TYR A 194 3.99 -14.35 -11.37
N ASP A 195 4.53 -13.37 -12.05
CA ASP A 195 3.86 -12.76 -13.19
C ASP A 195 3.98 -13.67 -14.45
N ASN A 196 3.30 -13.29 -15.53
CA ASN A 196 3.37 -13.99 -16.81
C ASN A 196 4.67 -13.66 -17.57
N MET A 197 5.83 -13.83 -16.91
CA MET A 197 7.13 -13.57 -17.54
C MET A 197 7.44 -14.63 -18.60
N LYS A 198 8.10 -14.21 -19.69
CA LYS A 198 8.40 -15.07 -20.85
C LYS A 198 9.24 -16.30 -20.52
N THR A 199 10.10 -16.24 -19.50
CA THR A 199 10.92 -17.36 -19.04
C THR A 199 10.12 -18.40 -18.24
N ALA A 200 8.92 -18.09 -17.77
CA ALA A 200 8.07 -19.00 -17.02
C ALA A 200 6.85 -19.48 -17.82
N VAL A 201 6.32 -18.65 -18.74
CA VAL A 201 5.07 -18.92 -19.45
C VAL A 201 5.28 -18.75 -20.94
N ASP A 202 5.11 -19.82 -21.70
CA ASP A 202 5.16 -19.80 -23.18
C ASP A 202 3.87 -19.22 -23.78
N ARG A 203 2.71 -19.53 -23.19
CA ARG A 203 1.40 -19.04 -23.66
C ARG A 203 0.42 -18.84 -22.51
N VAL A 204 -0.20 -17.66 -22.49
CA VAL A 204 -1.31 -17.34 -21.58
C VAL A 204 -2.62 -17.75 -22.23
N LYS A 205 -3.44 -18.57 -21.56
CA LYS A 205 -4.82 -18.94 -21.93
C LYS A 205 -5.83 -18.06 -21.19
N LYS A 206 -7.11 -18.16 -21.55
CA LYS A 206 -8.19 -17.48 -20.79
C LYS A 206 -8.20 -17.93 -19.32
N GLY A 207 -8.39 -16.98 -18.40
CA GLY A 207 -8.39 -17.24 -16.94
C GLY A 207 -7.00 -17.58 -16.39
N LYS A 208 -6.90 -18.54 -15.47
CA LYS A 208 -5.65 -18.98 -14.86
C LYS A 208 -4.85 -20.00 -15.69
N GLY A 209 -5.37 -20.44 -16.85
CA GLY A 209 -4.69 -21.41 -17.69
C GLY A 209 -3.39 -20.86 -18.28
N ARG A 210 -2.29 -21.61 -18.15
CA ARG A 210 -0.96 -21.27 -18.68
C ARG A 210 -0.35 -22.49 -19.37
N VAL A 211 0.44 -22.24 -20.42
CA VAL A 211 1.40 -23.20 -20.93
C VAL A 211 2.73 -22.81 -20.27
N VAL A 212 3.13 -23.56 -19.28
CA VAL A 212 4.36 -23.32 -18.52
C VAL A 212 5.55 -23.77 -19.33
N ASN A 213 6.61 -22.96 -19.36
CA ASN A 213 7.84 -23.30 -20.05
C ASN A 213 8.49 -24.56 -19.44
N ALA A 214 8.96 -25.49 -20.27
CA ALA A 214 9.48 -26.78 -19.84
C ALA A 214 10.71 -26.64 -18.92
N ARG A 215 11.63 -25.71 -19.22
CA ARG A 215 12.82 -25.47 -18.40
C ARG A 215 12.44 -24.88 -17.02
N PHE A 216 11.47 -23.98 -17.00
CA PHE A 216 10.93 -23.43 -15.76
C PHE A 216 10.25 -24.52 -14.91
N SER A 217 9.45 -25.38 -15.55
CA SER A 217 8.82 -26.52 -14.88
C SER A 217 9.84 -27.50 -14.29
N ALA A 218 10.95 -27.74 -14.99
CA ALA A 218 12.04 -28.57 -14.48
C ALA A 218 12.69 -27.96 -13.23
N MET A 219 12.89 -26.63 -13.18
CA MET A 219 13.35 -25.92 -11.98
C MET A 219 12.38 -26.07 -10.82
N CYS A 220 11.07 -25.88 -11.05
CA CYS A 220 10.06 -26.05 -10.02
C CYS A 220 10.07 -27.48 -9.45
N SER A 221 10.20 -28.49 -10.31
CA SER A 221 10.30 -29.90 -9.90
C SER A 221 11.59 -30.19 -9.13
N HIS A 222 12.73 -29.59 -9.51
CA HIS A 222 13.99 -29.73 -8.80
C HIS A 222 13.93 -29.19 -7.36
N TYR A 223 13.30 -28.01 -7.19
CA TYR A 223 13.16 -27.38 -5.89
C TYR A 223 11.90 -27.78 -5.13
N LEU A 224 11.05 -28.61 -5.70
CA LEU A 224 9.81 -29.14 -5.09
C LEU A 224 8.82 -28.06 -4.64
N PHE A 225 8.65 -26.99 -5.43
CA PHE A 225 7.64 -25.98 -5.18
C PHE A 225 6.63 -25.87 -6.34
N ASP A 226 5.40 -25.48 -6.03
CA ASP A 226 4.34 -25.28 -7.02
C ASP A 226 4.39 -23.85 -7.60
N PRO A 227 4.42 -23.67 -8.93
CA PRO A 227 4.30 -22.35 -9.53
C PRO A 227 2.83 -21.88 -9.57
N ASP A 228 2.57 -20.67 -9.11
CA ASP A 228 1.29 -19.98 -9.20
C ASP A 228 1.46 -18.70 -10.02
N PHE A 229 0.52 -18.45 -10.94
CA PHE A 229 0.61 -17.30 -11.85
C PHE A 229 -0.52 -16.32 -11.57
N CYS A 230 -0.17 -15.05 -11.41
CA CYS A 230 -1.14 -13.98 -11.26
C CYS A 230 -2.08 -13.91 -12.47
N ASN A 231 -3.35 -13.56 -12.23
CA ASN A 231 -4.28 -13.27 -13.31
C ASN A 231 -3.81 -12.03 -14.09
N VAL A 232 -4.15 -12.01 -15.39
CA VAL A 232 -3.89 -10.84 -16.22
C VAL A 232 -4.60 -9.62 -15.61
N ALA A 233 -3.88 -8.51 -15.47
CA ALA A 233 -4.34 -7.26 -14.85
C ALA A 233 -4.73 -7.33 -13.35
N SER A 234 -4.30 -8.34 -12.61
CA SER A 234 -4.55 -8.50 -11.16
C SER A 234 -3.33 -8.14 -10.30
N GLY A 235 -2.80 -6.93 -10.45
CA GLY A 235 -1.62 -6.45 -9.70
C GLY A 235 -1.76 -6.58 -8.17
N TRP A 236 -2.98 -6.62 -7.62
CA TRP A 236 -3.21 -6.83 -6.20
C TRP A 236 -2.75 -8.22 -5.69
N GLU A 237 -2.71 -9.25 -6.54
CA GLU A 237 -2.20 -10.57 -6.19
C GLU A 237 -0.68 -10.56 -5.94
N LYS A 238 0.02 -9.57 -6.48
CA LYS A 238 1.48 -9.40 -6.42
C LYS A 238 1.95 -8.21 -5.54
N GLY A 239 1.03 -7.58 -4.81
CA GLY A 239 1.30 -6.35 -4.06
C GLY A 239 2.46 -6.43 -3.06
N VAL A 240 2.81 -7.62 -2.57
CA VAL A 240 3.93 -7.81 -1.62
C VAL A 240 5.28 -7.56 -2.30
N VAL A 241 5.50 -8.07 -3.52
CA VAL A 241 6.78 -7.89 -4.21
C VAL A 241 6.86 -6.56 -4.96
N GLU A 242 5.76 -6.05 -5.52
CA GLU A 242 5.75 -4.73 -6.18
C GLU A 242 6.17 -3.62 -5.22
N LYS A 243 5.66 -3.64 -3.99
CA LYS A 243 6.12 -2.74 -2.94
C LYS A 243 7.60 -2.96 -2.61
N ASN A 244 8.07 -4.22 -2.63
CA ASN A 244 9.47 -4.53 -2.38
C ASN A 244 10.40 -3.93 -3.44
N VAL A 245 10.01 -3.94 -4.72
CA VAL A 245 10.78 -3.30 -5.80
C VAL A 245 10.98 -1.81 -5.51
N GLN A 246 9.92 -1.10 -5.12
CA GLN A 246 10.01 0.32 -4.78
C GLN A 246 10.86 0.59 -3.53
N ASP A 247 10.69 -0.21 -2.47
CA ASP A 247 11.45 -0.07 -1.23
C ASP A 247 12.93 -0.42 -1.45
N SER A 248 13.24 -1.43 -2.28
CA SER A 248 14.60 -1.83 -2.61
C SER A 248 15.33 -0.77 -3.42
N ARG A 249 14.65 -0.08 -4.35
CA ARG A 249 15.23 1.07 -5.07
C ARG A 249 15.68 2.17 -4.11
N ARG A 250 14.87 2.48 -3.12
CA ARG A 250 15.15 3.56 -2.16
C ARG A 250 16.21 3.18 -1.12
N ARG A 251 16.21 1.93 -0.64
CA ARG A 251 17.02 1.51 0.51
C ARG A 251 18.34 0.84 0.13
N ILE A 252 18.39 0.20 -1.05
CA ILE A 252 19.53 -0.60 -1.48
C ILE A 252 20.14 -0.02 -2.74
N TRP A 253 19.33 0.19 -3.78
CA TRP A 253 19.88 0.55 -5.08
C TRP A 253 20.52 1.92 -5.11
N LEU A 254 19.93 2.92 -4.45
CA LEU A 254 20.54 4.24 -4.28
C LEU A 254 21.86 4.21 -3.50
N GLU A 255 22.05 3.23 -2.61
CA GLU A 255 23.32 3.00 -1.91
C GLU A 255 24.32 2.31 -2.86
N ALA A 256 23.90 1.26 -3.56
CA ALA A 256 24.72 0.55 -4.53
C ALA A 256 25.32 1.47 -5.61
N THR A 257 24.53 2.43 -6.12
CA THR A 257 25.00 3.37 -7.15
C THR A 257 26.14 4.31 -6.69
N LYS A 258 26.36 4.43 -5.39
CA LYS A 258 27.47 5.22 -4.82
C LYS A 258 28.75 4.40 -4.64
N LEU A 259 28.67 3.09 -4.78
CA LEU A 259 29.78 2.17 -4.63
C LEU A 259 30.36 1.80 -6.01
N ARG A 260 31.54 1.23 -6.02
CA ARG A 260 32.21 0.72 -7.22
C ARG A 260 32.31 -0.79 -7.12
N PHE A 261 31.88 -1.50 -8.15
CA PHE A 261 31.94 -2.96 -8.25
C PHE A 261 32.77 -3.34 -9.47
N GLY A 262 33.68 -4.30 -9.29
CA GLY A 262 34.51 -4.83 -10.38
C GLY A 262 33.79 -5.91 -11.19
N SER A 263 32.77 -6.58 -10.61
CA SER A 263 32.04 -7.66 -11.25
C SER A 263 30.60 -7.78 -10.76
N PHE A 264 29.79 -8.59 -11.45
CA PHE A 264 28.45 -9.00 -10.97
C PHE A 264 28.53 -9.81 -9.68
N ASP A 265 29.57 -10.63 -9.50
CA ASP A 265 29.70 -11.43 -8.28
C ASP A 265 29.98 -10.56 -7.06
N GLU A 266 30.79 -9.53 -7.20
CA GLU A 266 31.03 -8.55 -6.14
C GLU A 266 29.75 -7.79 -5.79
N LEU A 267 29.01 -7.31 -6.79
CA LEU A 267 27.73 -6.67 -6.60
C LEU A 267 26.73 -7.61 -5.90
N ASN A 268 26.63 -8.87 -6.33
CA ASN A 268 25.73 -9.84 -5.75
C ASN A 268 26.11 -10.25 -4.32
N ALA A 269 27.41 -10.33 -4.02
CA ALA A 269 27.89 -10.54 -2.65
C ALA A 269 27.46 -9.37 -1.74
N TRP A 270 27.66 -8.13 -2.18
CA TRP A 270 27.23 -6.95 -1.46
C TRP A 270 25.71 -6.90 -1.28
N LEU A 271 24.92 -7.15 -2.35
CA LEU A 271 23.47 -7.18 -2.29
C LEU A 271 22.96 -8.19 -1.27
N ARG A 272 23.57 -9.38 -1.21
CA ARG A 272 23.22 -10.42 -0.25
C ARG A 272 23.40 -9.96 1.20
N GLU A 273 24.56 -9.40 1.51
CA GLU A 273 24.85 -8.94 2.87
C GLU A 273 23.97 -7.72 3.25
N ARG A 274 23.71 -6.81 2.29
CA ARG A 274 22.84 -5.66 2.55
C ARG A 274 21.37 -6.08 2.75
N CYS A 275 20.87 -7.06 1.99
CA CYS A 275 19.54 -7.63 2.22
C CYS A 275 19.42 -8.23 3.63
N LYS A 276 20.42 -9.03 4.07
CA LYS A 276 20.43 -9.63 5.40
C LYS A 276 20.47 -8.56 6.51
N ALA A 277 21.31 -7.54 6.37
CA ALA A 277 21.36 -6.42 7.32
C ALA A 277 20.00 -5.76 7.46
N LEU A 278 19.32 -5.47 6.34
CA LEU A 278 17.99 -4.87 6.33
C LEU A 278 16.92 -5.75 6.99
N TRP A 279 17.05 -7.08 7.01
CA TRP A 279 16.11 -7.93 7.74
C TRP A 279 16.10 -7.62 9.24
N HIS A 280 17.20 -7.21 9.81
CA HIS A 280 17.31 -6.83 11.23
C HIS A 280 16.89 -5.38 11.49
N GLU A 281 16.92 -4.53 10.48
CA GLU A 281 16.54 -3.12 10.58
C GLU A 281 15.03 -2.89 10.35
N ILE A 282 14.42 -3.63 9.39
CA ILE A 282 13.04 -3.39 8.96
C ILE A 282 12.06 -4.07 9.89
N ARG A 283 11.12 -3.31 10.46
CA ARG A 283 9.99 -3.84 11.23
C ARG A 283 9.02 -4.59 10.33
N HIS A 284 8.51 -5.71 10.84
CA HIS A 284 7.45 -6.45 10.17
C HIS A 284 6.15 -5.62 10.17
N PRO A 285 5.38 -5.57 9.06
CA PRO A 285 4.19 -4.70 8.97
C PRO A 285 3.03 -5.12 9.88
N GLU A 286 2.99 -6.37 10.31
CA GLU A 286 1.87 -6.95 11.08
C GLU A 286 2.27 -7.35 12.52
N PHE A 287 3.57 -7.39 12.85
CA PHE A 287 4.06 -7.85 14.13
C PHE A 287 5.10 -6.87 14.69
N ASP A 288 5.11 -6.69 15.99
CA ASP A 288 6.07 -5.81 16.67
C ASP A 288 7.44 -6.49 16.85
N LEU A 289 8.04 -6.83 15.72
CA LEU A 289 9.39 -7.41 15.62
C LEU A 289 9.97 -7.11 14.24
N THR A 290 11.27 -7.33 14.06
CA THR A 290 11.93 -7.19 12.74
C THR A 290 11.67 -8.41 11.84
N ILE A 291 11.89 -8.24 10.53
CA ILE A 291 11.82 -9.32 9.54
C ILE A 291 12.72 -10.48 9.94
N GLY A 292 13.97 -10.18 10.36
CA GLY A 292 14.94 -11.19 10.77
C GLY A 292 14.54 -11.95 12.03
N MET A 293 13.95 -11.28 13.03
CA MET A 293 13.44 -11.93 14.24
C MET A 293 12.26 -12.87 13.93
N ARG A 294 11.38 -12.48 13.01
CA ARG A 294 10.28 -13.35 12.61
C ARG A 294 10.78 -14.59 11.87
N TRP A 295 11.78 -14.41 11.02
CA TRP A 295 12.40 -15.52 10.30
C TRP A 295 13.11 -16.51 11.25
N GLY A 296 13.84 -16.00 12.26
CA GLY A 296 14.58 -16.83 13.24
C GLY A 296 13.71 -17.58 14.25
N LYS A 297 12.50 -17.08 14.56
CA LYS A 297 11.60 -17.70 15.56
C LYS A 297 10.88 -18.97 15.07
N ILE A 298 10.80 -19.23 13.77
CA ILE A 298 9.91 -20.25 13.21
C ILE A 298 10.69 -21.42 12.56
N GLY A 299 12.00 -21.44 12.77
CA GLY A 299 12.82 -22.48 12.17
C GLY A 299 12.90 -22.35 10.63
N ARG A 300 13.85 -23.05 10.05
CA ARG A 300 14.04 -23.09 8.60
C ARG A 300 12.77 -23.59 7.95
N ALA A 301 12.18 -22.83 7.04
CA ALA A 301 11.16 -23.33 6.13
C ALA A 301 11.77 -24.58 5.49
N HIS A 302 11.07 -25.69 5.55
CA HIS A 302 11.56 -26.99 5.24
C HIS A 302 12.38 -27.03 3.95
N VAL A 303 13.60 -27.54 4.09
CA VAL A 303 14.37 -28.10 2.98
C VAL A 303 13.74 -29.41 2.59
#